data_087861bef232edbda8abf0de7b675358
#
_entry.id   087861bef232edbda8abf0de7b675358
#
_cell.length_a   1.000
_cell.length_b   1.000
_cell.length_c   1.000
_cell.angle_alpha   90.00
_cell.angle_beta   90.00
_cell.angle_gamma   90.00
#
_symmetry.space_group_name_H-M   'P 1'
#
loop_
_entity.id
_entity.type
_entity.pdbx_description
1 polymer ?
#
loop_
_entity_poly.entity_id
_entity_poly.type
_entity_poly.pdbx_seq_one_letter_code
_entity_poly.pdbx_strand_id
1 'polypeptide(L)'
;MRIFVVMLFIFICTGAFAQPTREELSKELKKSGTNIEQVVSFVADNFNKSKDKRSSPQILFVGATSSQKNLNLNYQLTIPINNAQLEKLKAGAKGLAESETCVVPIIYVLLKEHGLTANILWFDQNMKQIIKSVVDVNSCN
;
A
#
# COMPACT_ATOMS: atom_id res chain seq x y z
N MET A 1 12.73 -25.20 -2.66
CA MET A 1 13.62 -24.02 -2.60
C MET A 1 12.96 -22.70 -3.02
N ARG A 2 11.66 -22.69 -3.40
CA ARG A 2 10.90 -21.46 -3.77
C ARG A 2 10.25 -20.74 -2.57
N ILE A 3 10.18 -21.39 -1.40
CA ILE A 3 9.53 -20.84 -0.19
C ILE A 3 10.47 -19.90 0.59
N PHE A 4 11.79 -19.98 0.38
CA PHE A 4 12.76 -19.18 1.13
C PHE A 4 12.78 -17.69 0.75
N VAL A 5 12.44 -17.34 -0.49
CA VAL A 5 12.41 -15.94 -0.95
C VAL A 5 11.23 -15.20 -0.31
N VAL A 6 10.11 -15.88 -0.09
CA VAL A 6 8.91 -15.31 0.55
C VAL A 6 9.13 -15.08 2.05
N MET A 7 9.97 -15.91 2.70
CA MET A 7 10.26 -15.76 4.14
C MET A 7 11.12 -14.55 4.46
N LEU A 8 11.95 -14.06 3.53
CA LEU A 8 12.79 -12.89 3.76
C LEU A 8 11.99 -11.58 3.89
N PHE A 9 10.76 -11.56 3.36
CA PHE A 9 9.87 -10.39 3.43
C PHE A 9 9.00 -10.30 4.68
N ILE A 10 8.93 -11.36 5.51
CA ILE A 10 8.07 -11.41 6.70
C ILE A 10 8.54 -10.46 7.81
N PHE A 11 9.78 -9.97 7.76
CA PHE A 11 10.38 -9.14 8.83
C PHE A 11 10.09 -7.64 8.74
N ILE A 12 9.21 -7.20 7.87
CA ILE A 12 8.94 -5.75 7.67
C ILE A 12 8.27 -5.09 8.89
N CYS A 13 7.71 -5.87 9.84
CA CYS A 13 6.93 -5.32 10.95
C CYS A 13 7.41 -5.67 12.37
N THR A 14 8.51 -6.39 12.55
CA THR A 14 9.02 -6.71 13.90
C THR A 14 10.41 -6.14 14.10
N GLY A 15 10.50 -5.11 14.88
CA GLY A 15 11.63 -4.23 15.09
C GLY A 15 12.90 -4.84 15.69
N ALA A 16 13.60 -5.70 15.00
CA ALA A 16 14.95 -6.14 15.37
C ALA A 16 15.89 -6.45 14.21
N PHE A 17 15.41 -6.44 12.95
CA PHE A 17 16.26 -6.65 11.78
C PHE A 17 16.17 -5.44 10.85
N ALA A 18 17.30 -5.03 10.27
CA ALA A 18 17.33 -3.97 9.28
C ALA A 18 16.38 -4.33 8.12
N GLN A 19 15.48 -3.39 7.77
CA GLN A 19 14.64 -3.57 6.59
C GLN A 19 15.53 -3.66 5.35
N PRO A 20 15.21 -4.55 4.38
CA PRO A 20 15.97 -4.64 3.16
C PRO A 20 15.93 -3.30 2.42
N THR A 21 17.05 -2.91 1.86
CA THR A 21 17.16 -1.70 1.06
C THR A 21 16.39 -1.82 -0.25
N ARG A 22 16.06 -0.69 -0.89
CA ARG A 22 15.45 -0.68 -2.22
C ARG A 22 16.29 -1.43 -3.25
N GLU A 23 17.62 -1.33 -3.16
CA GLU A 23 18.56 -2.00 -4.05
C GLU A 23 18.55 -3.52 -3.88
N GLU A 24 18.52 -4.01 -2.66
CA GLU A 24 18.41 -5.44 -2.35
C GLU A 24 17.09 -6.01 -2.87
N LEU A 25 15.97 -5.31 -2.62
CA LEU A 25 14.67 -5.70 -3.13
C LEU A 25 14.62 -5.70 -4.66
N SER A 26 15.19 -4.69 -5.31
CA SER A 26 15.28 -4.62 -6.77
C SER A 26 16.04 -5.82 -7.33
N LYS A 27 17.19 -6.17 -6.76
CA LYS A 27 17.98 -7.34 -7.17
C LYS A 27 17.20 -8.65 -7.01
N GLU A 28 16.50 -8.83 -5.88
CA GLU A 28 15.71 -10.03 -5.62
C GLU A 28 14.52 -10.16 -6.59
N LEU A 29 13.81 -9.07 -6.85
CA LEU A 29 12.65 -9.07 -7.74
C LEU A 29 13.03 -9.25 -9.22
N LYS A 30 14.26 -8.91 -9.61
CA LYS A 30 14.80 -9.14 -10.96
C LYS A 30 15.27 -10.57 -11.19
N LYS A 31 15.37 -11.40 -10.17
CA LYS A 31 15.75 -12.81 -10.35
C LYS A 31 14.74 -13.53 -11.23
N SER A 32 15.25 -14.37 -12.11
CA SER A 32 14.43 -15.20 -13.01
C SER A 32 13.43 -16.05 -12.22
N GLY A 33 12.18 -16.01 -12.62
CA GLY A 33 11.07 -16.77 -12.02
C GLY A 33 10.38 -16.10 -10.83
N THR A 34 10.72 -14.86 -10.47
CA THR A 34 9.92 -14.10 -9.50
C THR A 34 8.57 -13.74 -10.10
N ASN A 35 7.49 -14.20 -9.46
CA ASN A 35 6.12 -13.85 -9.87
C ASN A 35 5.69 -12.57 -9.14
N ILE A 36 5.66 -11.45 -9.88
CA ILE A 36 5.32 -10.13 -9.32
C ILE A 36 3.90 -10.10 -8.76
N GLU A 37 2.94 -10.76 -9.38
CA GLU A 37 1.57 -10.81 -8.87
C GLU A 37 1.48 -11.49 -7.50
N GLN A 38 2.26 -12.55 -7.29
CA GLN A 38 2.37 -13.19 -5.96
C GLN A 38 3.02 -12.26 -4.93
N VAL A 39 4.01 -11.47 -5.34
CA VAL A 39 4.64 -10.48 -4.46
C VAL A 39 3.62 -9.40 -4.08
N VAL A 40 2.84 -8.89 -5.02
CA VAL A 40 1.79 -7.89 -4.74
C VAL A 40 0.72 -8.46 -3.81
N SER A 41 0.30 -9.71 -4.03
CA SER A 41 -0.64 -10.41 -3.13
C SER A 41 -0.08 -10.53 -1.71
N PHE A 42 1.18 -10.93 -1.58
CA PHE A 42 1.85 -11.01 -0.29
C PHE A 42 1.96 -9.65 0.42
N VAL A 43 2.21 -8.57 -0.33
CA VAL A 43 2.21 -7.20 0.21
C VAL A 43 0.81 -6.86 0.75
N ALA A 44 -0.26 -7.14 -0.01
CA ALA A 44 -1.64 -6.93 0.45
C ALA A 44 -1.95 -7.72 1.73
N ASP A 45 -1.54 -8.99 1.81
CA ASP A 45 -1.73 -9.83 3.00
C ASP A 45 -0.99 -9.27 4.22
N ASN A 46 0.19 -8.68 4.04
CA ASN A 46 0.90 -8.02 5.12
C ASN A 46 0.18 -6.76 5.62
N PHE A 47 -0.37 -5.95 4.73
CA PHE A 47 -1.23 -4.84 5.14
C PHE A 47 -2.47 -5.33 5.90
N ASN A 48 -3.06 -6.45 5.50
CA ASN A 48 -4.22 -7.03 6.16
C ASN A 48 -3.97 -7.50 7.60
N LYS A 49 -2.72 -7.70 8.02
CA LYS A 49 -2.37 -7.91 9.43
C LYS A 49 -2.68 -6.68 10.31
N SER A 50 -2.81 -5.52 9.68
CA SER A 50 -3.21 -4.27 10.31
C SER A 50 -4.66 -3.87 10.04
N LYS A 51 -5.45 -4.76 9.42
CA LYS A 51 -6.88 -4.55 9.21
C LYS A 51 -7.59 -4.25 10.54
N ASP A 52 -8.59 -3.39 10.48
CA ASP A 52 -9.38 -2.93 11.61
C ASP A 52 -8.57 -2.13 12.67
N LYS A 53 -7.30 -1.83 12.39
CA LYS A 53 -6.54 -0.87 13.19
C LYS A 53 -6.84 0.56 12.77
N ARG A 54 -7.00 1.43 13.74
CA ARG A 54 -7.19 2.85 13.50
C ARG A 54 -5.86 3.51 13.18
N SER A 55 -5.78 4.17 12.03
CA SER A 55 -4.67 5.06 11.70
C SER A 55 -4.77 6.38 12.47
N SER A 56 -5.99 6.77 12.83
CA SER A 56 -6.34 7.88 13.72
C SER A 56 -7.71 7.62 14.34
N PRO A 57 -8.17 8.42 15.33
CA PRO A 57 -9.52 8.30 15.86
C PRO A 57 -10.63 8.36 14.80
N GLN A 58 -10.35 8.97 13.66
CA GLN A 58 -11.31 9.24 12.59
C GLN A 58 -11.13 8.35 11.34
N ILE A 59 -10.06 7.56 11.29
CA ILE A 59 -9.68 6.78 10.11
C ILE A 59 -9.41 5.33 10.52
N LEU A 60 -10.12 4.43 9.89
CA LEU A 60 -9.97 2.98 10.04
C LEU A 60 -9.38 2.40 8.76
N PHE A 61 -8.31 1.61 8.86
CA PHE A 61 -7.84 0.78 7.76
C PHE A 61 -8.72 -0.46 7.66
N VAL A 62 -9.50 -0.58 6.59
CA VAL A 62 -10.46 -1.69 6.41
C VAL A 62 -9.92 -2.87 5.61
N GLY A 63 -8.73 -2.73 5.05
CA GLY A 63 -8.01 -3.84 4.42
C GLY A 63 -7.36 -3.49 3.09
N ALA A 64 -6.58 -4.43 2.60
CA ALA A 64 -5.92 -4.36 1.30
C ALA A 64 -6.38 -5.51 0.40
N THR A 65 -6.44 -5.25 -0.91
CA THR A 65 -6.66 -6.26 -1.93
C THR A 65 -5.64 -6.11 -3.05
N SER A 66 -5.35 -7.20 -3.75
CA SER A 66 -4.48 -7.19 -4.91
C SER A 66 -5.16 -7.86 -6.09
N SER A 67 -4.86 -7.38 -7.28
CA SER A 67 -5.28 -7.99 -8.54
C SER A 67 -4.24 -7.68 -9.60
N GLN A 68 -3.57 -8.69 -10.12
CA GLN A 68 -2.44 -8.53 -11.04
C GLN A 68 -1.38 -7.59 -10.43
N LYS A 69 -1.14 -6.45 -11.07
CA LYS A 69 -0.20 -5.41 -10.60
C LYS A 69 -0.90 -4.22 -9.94
N ASN A 70 -2.12 -4.42 -9.40
CA ASN A 70 -2.84 -3.41 -8.65
C ASN A 70 -2.85 -3.77 -7.16
N LEU A 71 -2.49 -2.82 -6.33
CA LEU A 71 -2.63 -2.88 -4.88
C LEU A 71 -3.67 -1.85 -4.46
N ASN A 72 -4.74 -2.29 -3.81
CA ASN A 72 -5.75 -1.37 -3.28
C ASN A 72 -5.65 -1.35 -1.76
N LEU A 73 -5.50 -0.17 -1.18
CA LEU A 73 -5.52 0.09 0.25
C LEU A 73 -6.82 0.83 0.58
N ASN A 74 -7.63 0.26 1.46
CA ASN A 74 -8.97 0.76 1.74
C ASN A 74 -9.02 1.38 3.14
N TYR A 75 -9.47 2.62 3.21
CA TYR A 75 -9.64 3.39 4.44
C TYR A 75 -11.08 3.86 4.59
N GLN A 76 -11.62 3.79 5.78
CA GLN A 76 -12.96 4.27 6.12
C GLN A 76 -12.89 5.44 7.09
N LEU A 77 -13.67 6.48 6.83
CA LEU A 77 -13.93 7.53 7.80
C LEU A 77 -14.93 7.03 8.84
N THR A 78 -14.59 7.13 10.11
CA THR A 78 -15.45 6.66 11.22
C THR A 78 -16.43 7.72 11.71
N ILE A 79 -16.31 8.94 11.18
CA ILE A 79 -17.16 10.08 11.51
C ILE A 79 -17.76 10.69 10.24
N PRO A 80 -18.94 11.31 10.31
CA PRO A 80 -19.47 12.08 9.19
C PRO A 80 -18.57 13.29 8.91
N ILE A 81 -18.40 13.60 7.65
CA ILE A 81 -17.69 14.81 7.20
C ILE A 81 -18.62 15.69 6.38
N ASN A 82 -18.50 17.00 6.54
CA ASN A 82 -19.22 17.96 5.72
C ASN A 82 -18.51 18.22 4.37
N ASN A 83 -19.17 18.92 3.46
CA ASN A 83 -18.61 19.19 2.13
C ASN A 83 -17.27 19.92 2.17
N ALA A 84 -17.07 20.89 3.07
CA ALA A 84 -15.81 21.60 3.19
C ALA A 84 -14.66 20.71 3.65
N GLN A 85 -14.94 19.79 4.57
CA GLN A 85 -13.95 18.76 5.00
C GLN A 85 -13.66 17.77 3.88
N LEU A 86 -14.67 17.34 3.12
CA LEU A 86 -14.50 16.46 1.97
C LEU A 86 -13.58 17.10 0.90
N GLU A 87 -13.77 18.38 0.57
CA GLU A 87 -12.93 19.08 -0.39
C GLU A 87 -11.48 19.22 0.09
N LYS A 88 -11.27 19.49 1.39
CA LYS A 88 -9.91 19.49 1.98
C LYS A 88 -9.27 18.11 1.92
N LEU A 89 -10.02 17.06 2.21
CA LEU A 89 -9.54 15.68 2.13
C LEU A 89 -9.18 15.31 0.68
N LYS A 90 -10.02 15.65 -0.29
CA LYS A 90 -9.73 15.44 -1.72
C LYS A 90 -8.45 16.14 -2.16
N ALA A 91 -8.28 17.40 -1.75
CA ALA A 91 -7.07 18.18 -2.09
C ALA A 91 -5.79 17.57 -1.53
N GLY A 92 -5.84 16.98 -0.33
CA GLY A 92 -4.68 16.35 0.33
C GLY A 92 -4.48 14.87 0.00
N ALA A 93 -5.50 14.18 -0.49
CA ALA A 93 -5.51 12.73 -0.59
C ALA A 93 -4.41 12.16 -1.49
N LYS A 94 -4.07 12.83 -2.58
CA LYS A 94 -3.00 12.40 -3.48
C LYS A 94 -1.64 12.47 -2.78
N GLY A 95 -1.30 13.60 -2.18
CA GLY A 95 -0.02 13.76 -1.48
C GLY A 95 0.11 12.80 -0.29
N LEU A 96 -0.97 12.54 0.44
CA LEU A 96 -0.99 11.55 1.50
C LEU A 96 -0.74 10.14 0.94
N ALA A 97 -1.40 9.76 -0.14
CA ALA A 97 -1.22 8.48 -0.81
C ALA A 97 0.24 8.28 -1.25
N GLU A 98 0.85 9.29 -1.87
CA GLU A 98 2.24 9.28 -2.29
C GLU A 98 3.19 9.15 -1.08
N SER A 99 2.97 9.92 -0.02
CA SER A 99 3.80 9.87 1.18
C SER A 99 3.74 8.53 1.90
N GLU A 100 2.59 7.86 1.92
CA GLU A 100 2.42 6.56 2.57
C GLU A 100 2.98 5.40 1.73
N THR A 101 2.85 5.45 0.42
CA THR A 101 3.26 4.34 -0.46
C THR A 101 4.71 4.43 -0.88
N CYS A 102 5.21 5.62 -1.21
CA CYS A 102 6.57 5.80 -1.71
C CYS A 102 7.65 5.60 -0.64
N VAL A 103 7.31 5.67 0.64
CA VAL A 103 8.26 5.39 1.74
C VAL A 103 8.46 3.90 2.00
N VAL A 104 7.51 3.05 1.59
CA VAL A 104 7.60 1.60 1.77
C VAL A 104 8.52 1.01 0.69
N PRO A 105 9.70 0.47 1.04
CA PRO A 105 10.72 0.09 0.05
C PRO A 105 10.21 -0.87 -1.02
N ILE A 106 9.46 -1.90 -0.63
CA ILE A 106 8.93 -2.89 -1.57
C ILE A 106 7.90 -2.27 -2.54
N ILE A 107 7.03 -1.39 -2.06
CA ILE A 107 6.05 -0.71 -2.91
C ILE A 107 6.77 0.21 -3.89
N TYR A 108 7.77 0.97 -3.41
CA TYR A 108 8.58 1.83 -4.27
C TYR A 108 9.21 1.06 -5.43
N VAL A 109 9.85 -0.08 -5.16
CA VAL A 109 10.49 -0.90 -6.20
C VAL A 109 9.45 -1.48 -7.17
N LEU A 110 8.32 -1.97 -6.65
CA LEU A 110 7.23 -2.47 -7.49
C LEU A 110 6.64 -1.38 -8.40
N LEU A 111 6.46 -0.16 -7.90
CA LEU A 111 6.01 1.00 -8.69
C LEU A 111 7.02 1.36 -9.78
N LYS A 112 8.29 1.53 -9.42
CA LYS A 112 9.33 2.03 -10.33
C LYS A 112 9.76 1.01 -11.38
N GLU A 113 9.82 -0.28 -11.05
CA GLU A 113 10.48 -1.26 -11.87
C GLU A 113 9.54 -2.35 -12.43
N HIS A 114 8.37 -2.54 -11.83
CA HIS A 114 7.48 -3.65 -12.17
C HIS A 114 6.08 -3.23 -12.59
N GLY A 115 5.81 -1.92 -12.69
CA GLY A 115 4.55 -1.39 -13.18
C GLY A 115 3.38 -1.59 -12.22
N LEU A 116 3.64 -1.61 -10.90
CA LEU A 116 2.59 -1.59 -9.89
C LEU A 116 1.78 -0.29 -10.02
N THR A 117 0.50 -0.38 -9.76
CA THR A 117 -0.38 0.76 -9.46
C THR A 117 -0.94 0.58 -8.06
N ALA A 118 -0.72 1.52 -7.17
CA ALA A 118 -1.33 1.54 -5.85
C ALA A 118 -2.54 2.48 -5.84
N ASN A 119 -3.70 1.97 -5.45
CA ASN A 119 -4.93 2.73 -5.31
C ASN A 119 -5.23 2.89 -3.82
N ILE A 120 -5.36 4.11 -3.35
CA ILE A 120 -5.82 4.41 -2.01
C ILE A 120 -7.28 4.84 -2.10
N LEU A 121 -8.16 4.00 -1.54
CA LEU A 121 -9.61 4.17 -1.62
C LEU A 121 -10.15 4.63 -0.27
N TRP A 122 -10.89 5.71 -0.28
CA TRP A 122 -11.52 6.27 0.90
C TRP A 122 -13.02 6.07 0.84
N PHE A 123 -13.57 5.60 1.93
CA PHE A 123 -14.99 5.32 2.09
C PHE A 123 -15.56 6.18 3.23
N ASP A 124 -16.80 6.56 3.10
CA ASP A 124 -17.57 7.16 4.20
C ASP A 124 -18.00 6.10 5.23
N GLN A 125 -18.75 6.53 6.25
CA GLN A 125 -19.28 5.64 7.29
C GLN A 125 -20.17 4.51 6.74
N ASN A 126 -20.83 4.74 5.60
CA ASN A 126 -21.75 3.79 4.96
C ASN A 126 -21.03 2.91 3.91
N MET A 127 -19.71 2.91 3.90
CA MET A 127 -18.89 2.20 2.91
C MET A 127 -19.12 2.64 1.46
N LYS A 128 -19.57 3.88 1.26
CA LYS A 128 -19.61 4.51 -0.06
C LYS A 128 -18.25 5.11 -0.36
N GLN A 129 -17.68 4.76 -1.49
CA GLN A 129 -16.40 5.35 -1.94
C GLN A 129 -16.57 6.84 -2.23
N ILE A 130 -15.74 7.66 -1.61
CA ILE A 130 -15.75 9.13 -1.72
C ILE A 130 -14.52 9.68 -2.42
N ILE A 131 -13.37 9.01 -2.31
CA ILE A 131 -12.10 9.41 -2.94
C ILE A 131 -11.37 8.17 -3.44
N LYS A 132 -10.68 8.32 -4.58
CA LYS A 132 -9.68 7.40 -5.07
C LYS A 132 -8.42 8.20 -5.43
N SER A 133 -7.30 7.86 -4.81
CA SER A 133 -5.97 8.36 -5.19
C SER A 133 -5.19 7.24 -5.85
N VAL A 134 -4.50 7.57 -6.93
CA VAL A 134 -3.69 6.61 -7.70
C VAL A 134 -2.23 7.03 -7.58
N VAL A 135 -1.40 6.06 -7.21
CA VAL A 135 0.07 6.19 -7.15
C VAL A 135 0.68 5.21 -8.13
N ASP A 136 1.49 5.71 -9.03
CA ASP A 136 2.14 4.97 -10.10
C ASP A 136 3.65 5.28 -10.19
N VAL A 137 4.29 4.83 -11.26
CA VAL A 137 5.72 5.05 -11.52
C VAL A 137 6.15 6.51 -11.49
N ASN A 138 5.25 7.46 -11.81
CA ASN A 138 5.54 8.89 -11.88
C ASN A 138 5.32 9.61 -10.54
N SER A 139 4.70 8.93 -9.58
CA SER A 139 4.26 9.56 -8.32
C SER A 139 5.37 9.65 -7.28
N CYS A 140 6.34 8.73 -7.30
CA CYS A 140 7.44 8.71 -6.35
C CYS A 140 8.72 9.33 -6.97
N ASN A 141 9.02 10.54 -6.64
CA ASN A 141 10.24 11.25 -7.07
C ASN A 141 11.40 11.00 -6.11
#